data_4c85adb500feded3e6a9eb6000839320
#
_entry.id   4c85adb500feded3e6a9eb6000839320
#
_cell.length_a   1.000
_cell.length_b   1.000
_cell.length_c   1.000
_cell.angle_alpha   90.00
_cell.angle_beta   90.00
_cell.angle_gamma   90.00
#
_symmetry.space_group_name_H-M   'P 1'
#
loop_
_entity.id
_entity.type
_entity.pdbx_description
1 polymer ?
#
loop_
_entity_poly.entity_id
_entity_poly.type
_entity_poly.pdbx_seq_one_letter_code
_entity_poly.pdbx_strand_id
1 'polypeptide(L)' 'MMIPLNSSAISAVGWDGYRLFVQFHTSETIYTFYGVPYSIFAGLVQADSPGTFYHRHIAGRYK' A
#
# COMPACT_ATOMS: atom_id res chain seq x y z
N MET A 1 -6.84 0.83 -10.53
CA MET A 1 -7.95 0.21 -9.77
C MET A 1 -7.49 -0.07 -8.35
N MET A 2 -8.32 0.25 -7.37
CA MET A 2 -7.98 0.03 -5.96
C MET A 2 -8.60 -1.28 -5.49
N ILE A 3 -7.83 -2.04 -4.72
CA ILE A 3 -8.23 -3.33 -4.16
C ILE A 3 -8.49 -3.12 -2.68
N PRO A 4 -9.70 -3.39 -2.19
CA PRO A 4 -9.96 -3.25 -0.74
C PRO A 4 -9.19 -4.31 0.04
N LEU A 5 -8.69 -3.91 1.21
CA LEU A 5 -7.98 -4.80 2.12
C LEU A 5 -8.75 -4.94 3.42
N ASN A 6 -8.68 -6.13 3.99
CA ASN A 6 -9.23 -6.37 5.32
C ASN A 6 -8.16 -6.02 6.37
N SER A 7 -7.99 -4.73 6.60
CA SER A 7 -6.96 -4.19 7.49
C SER A 7 -7.56 -3.09 8.33
N SER A 8 -7.09 -2.95 9.57
CA SER A 8 -7.52 -1.88 10.44
C SER A 8 -6.90 -0.53 10.06
N ALA A 9 -5.80 -0.54 9.32
CA ALA A 9 -5.08 0.69 8.97
C ALA A 9 -5.31 1.10 7.52
N ILE A 10 -5.25 0.15 6.59
CA ILE A 10 -5.28 0.42 5.15
C ILE A 10 -6.62 -0.05 4.59
N SER A 11 -7.35 0.85 3.95
CA SER A 11 -8.65 0.51 3.38
C SER A 11 -8.53 -0.09 1.98
N ALA A 12 -7.59 0.41 1.17
CA ALA A 12 -7.44 -0.08 -0.20
C ALA A 12 -6.06 0.24 -0.74
N VAL A 13 -5.62 -0.56 -1.70
CA VAL A 13 -4.34 -0.35 -2.39
C VAL A 13 -4.51 -0.61 -3.88
N GLY A 14 -3.59 -0.06 -4.68
CA GLY A 14 -3.54 -0.30 -6.10
C GLY A 14 -2.11 -0.23 -6.60
N TRP A 15 -1.85 -0.77 -7.79
CA TRP A 15 -0.52 -0.77 -8.39
C TRP A 15 -0.68 -0.79 -9.91
N ASP A 16 0.12 0.03 -10.60
CA ASP A 16 0.01 0.16 -12.04
C ASP A 16 1.26 -0.31 -12.80
N GLY A 17 2.14 -1.03 -12.11
CA GLY A 17 3.40 -1.48 -12.70
C GLY A 17 4.59 -0.62 -12.28
N TYR A 18 4.33 0.55 -11.73
CA TYR A 18 5.37 1.49 -11.29
C TYR A 18 4.97 2.21 -10.02
N ARG A 19 3.71 2.65 -9.93
CA ARG A 19 3.22 3.42 -8.78
C ARG A 19 2.35 2.55 -7.89
N LEU A 20 2.57 2.68 -6.59
CA LEU A 20 1.72 2.08 -5.57
C LEU A 20 0.79 3.15 -5.02
N PHE A 21 -0.48 2.83 -4.95
CA PHE A 21 -1.51 3.71 -4.37
C PHE A 21 -1.99 3.11 -3.06
N VAL A 22 -2.03 3.92 -2.01
CA VAL A 22 -2.46 3.46 -0.69
C VAL A 22 -3.47 4.44 -0.12
N GLN A 23 -4.59 3.92 0.33
CA GLN A 23 -5.61 4.71 1.01
C GLN A 23 -5.79 4.15 2.42
N PHE A 24 -5.69 5.03 3.41
CA PHE A 24 -5.85 4.64 4.82
C PHE A 24 -7.28 4.91 5.26
N HIS A 25 -7.74 4.17 6.29
CA HIS A 25 -9.11 4.35 6.82
C HIS A 25 -9.35 5.75 7.39
N THR A 26 -8.29 6.41 7.83
CA THR A 26 -8.40 7.72 8.47
C THR A 26 -8.54 8.87 7.49
N SER A 27 -8.45 8.61 6.19
CA SER A 27 -8.45 9.68 5.20
C SER A 27 -8.98 9.15 3.87
N GLU A 28 -9.57 10.07 3.07
CA GLU A 28 -9.94 9.74 1.69
C GLU A 28 -8.80 10.00 0.72
N THR A 29 -7.68 10.54 1.21
CA THR A 29 -6.51 10.82 0.38
C THR A 29 -5.87 9.51 -0.08
N ILE A 30 -5.53 9.46 -1.36
CA ILE A 30 -4.77 8.34 -1.92
C ILE A 30 -3.32 8.77 -2.04
N TYR A 31 -2.45 8.08 -1.31
CA TYR A 31 -1.01 8.38 -1.34
C TYR A 31 -0.37 7.58 -2.46
N THR A 32 0.53 8.22 -3.21
CA THR A 32 1.19 7.61 -4.36
C THR A 32 2.67 7.46 -4.07
N PHE A 33 3.21 6.27 -4.29
CA PHE A 33 4.64 5.96 -4.13
C PHE A 33 5.17 5.49 -5.46
N TYR A 34 6.32 6.02 -5.87
CA TYR A 34 6.89 5.78 -7.20
C TYR A 34 8.02 4.76 -7.15
N GLY A 35 8.16 3.99 -8.24
CA GLY A 35 9.24 3.03 -8.36
C GLY A 35 9.07 1.80 -7.50
N VAL A 36 7.83 1.44 -7.18
CA VAL A 36 7.53 0.31 -6.30
C VAL A 36 7.44 -0.96 -7.14
N PRO A 37 8.29 -1.98 -6.86
CA PRO A 37 8.23 -3.23 -7.62
C PRO A 37 7.02 -4.07 -7.20
N TYR A 38 6.66 -5.00 -8.09
CA TYR A 38 5.53 -5.89 -7.83
C TYR A 38 5.66 -6.65 -6.52
N SER A 39 6.89 -7.07 -6.17
CA SER A 39 7.10 -7.85 -4.95
C SER A 39 6.67 -7.09 -3.69
N ILE A 40 6.84 -5.79 -3.68
CA ILE A 40 6.39 -4.96 -2.54
C ILE A 40 4.87 -4.86 -2.52
N PHE A 41 4.26 -4.63 -3.68
CA PHE A 41 2.79 -4.61 -3.77
C PHE A 41 2.21 -5.96 -3.35
N ALA A 42 2.73 -7.06 -3.89
CA ALA A 42 2.24 -8.39 -3.56
C ALA A 42 2.40 -8.69 -2.07
N GLY A 43 3.55 -8.31 -1.49
CA GLY A 43 3.79 -8.50 -0.06
C GLY A 43 2.80 -7.73 0.79
N LEU A 44 2.47 -6.51 0.38
CA LEU A 44 1.51 -5.69 1.09
C LEU A 44 0.11 -6.33 1.09
N VAL A 45 -0.31 -6.80 -0.07
CA VAL A 45 -1.64 -7.41 -0.22
C VAL A 45 -1.75 -8.72 0.56
N GLN A 46 -0.65 -9.48 0.64
CA GLN A 46 -0.63 -10.78 1.28
C GLN A 46 -0.24 -10.73 2.76
N ALA A 47 0.15 -9.57 3.28
CA ALA A 47 0.62 -9.46 4.65
C ALA A 47 -0.49 -9.75 5.65
N ASP A 48 -0.15 -10.43 6.75
CA ASP A 48 -1.08 -10.62 7.86
C ASP A 48 -1.47 -9.27 8.46
N SER A 49 -0.51 -8.34 8.50
CA SER A 49 -0.76 -6.98 8.96
C SER A 49 -0.24 -6.01 7.89
N PRO A 50 -1.12 -5.58 6.97
CA PRO A 50 -0.71 -4.62 5.94
C PRO A 50 -0.15 -3.33 6.49
N GLY A 51 -0.68 -2.85 7.61
CA GLY A 51 -0.15 -1.63 8.23
C GLY A 51 1.30 -1.79 8.68
N THR A 52 1.61 -2.93 9.30
CA THR A 52 2.99 -3.22 9.72
C THR A 52 3.91 -3.36 8.52
N PHE A 53 3.45 -4.06 7.48
CA PHE A 53 4.23 -4.20 6.25
C PHE A 53 4.52 -2.84 5.63
N TYR A 54 3.52 -1.98 5.58
CA TYR A 54 3.68 -0.63 5.05
C TYR A 54 4.76 0.13 5.82
N HIS A 55 4.71 0.10 7.15
CA HIS A 55 5.69 0.82 7.95
C HIS A 55 7.11 0.29 7.77
N ARG A 56 7.25 -1.02 7.61
CA ARG A 56 8.57 -1.64 7.50
C ARG A 56 9.19 -1.49 6.11
N HIS A 57 8.37 -1.54 5.05
CA HIS A 57 8.89 -1.69 3.70
C HIS A 57 8.57 -0.54 2.77
N ILE A 58 7.63 0.34 3.12
CA ILE A 58 7.18 1.37 2.21
C ILE A 58 7.39 2.77 2.78
N ALA A 59 6.98 3.00 4.01
CA ALA A 59 7.09 4.32 4.62
C ALA A 59 8.54 4.78 4.69
N GLY A 60 8.80 5.97 4.13
CA GLY A 60 10.15 6.52 4.11
C GLY A 60 11.10 5.89 3.11
N ARG A 61 10.66 4.89 2.34
CA ARG A 61 11.51 4.24 1.34
C ARG A 61 11.19 4.63 -0.08
N TYR A 62 9.96 5.02 -0.34
CA TYR A 62 9.50 5.44 -1.67
C TYR A 62 8.87 6.82 -1.58
N LYS A 63 8.89 7.52 -2.70
CA LYS A 63 8.36 8.89 -2.75
C LYS A 63 7.06 8.98 -3.56
#